data_f57997575e85ec3f5ba4137a0a1d9e2f
#
_entry.id   f57997575e85ec3f5ba4137a0a1d9e2f
#
_cell.length_a   1.000
_cell.length_b   1.000
_cell.length_c   1.000
_cell.angle_alpha   90.00
_cell.angle_beta   90.00
_cell.angle_gamma   90.00
#
_symmetry.space_group_name_H-M   'P 1'
#
loop_
_entity.id
_entity.type
_entity.pdbx_description
1 polymer ?
#
loop_
_entity_poly.entity_id
_entity_poly.type
_entity_poly.pdbx_seq_one_letter_code
_entity_poly.pdbx_strand_id
1 'polypeptide(L)'
;MCIRDRDFLNHSGSRAEATRIRNYLGSLRFTTLEMEHPISQLSGGQKAKIFFLHMILEESNVLLLDEPTRNFSPLSGPVIREILSAFGGAILSVSHDRLYLEEVCQTIYALTPQGLERVWHK
;
A
#
# COMPACT_ATOMS: atom_id res chain seq x y z
N MET A 1 -18.48 17.42 0.36
CA MET A 1 -17.16 18.04 0.15
C MET A 1 -16.32 17.10 -0.72
N CYS A 2 -15.93 17.55 -1.89
CA CYS A 2 -15.14 16.72 -2.81
C CYS A 2 -13.65 16.92 -2.50
N ILE A 3 -13.05 15.96 -1.83
CA ILE A 3 -11.61 15.95 -1.54
C ILE A 3 -10.90 15.25 -2.69
N ARG A 4 -9.86 15.89 -3.24
CA ARG A 4 -8.97 15.27 -4.22
C ARG A 4 -7.98 14.37 -3.50
N ASP A 5 -7.54 13.30 -4.17
CA ASP A 5 -6.60 12.32 -3.59
C ASP A 5 -5.31 12.96 -3.08
N ARG A 6 -4.71 13.89 -3.84
CA ARG A 6 -3.50 14.60 -3.37
C ARG A 6 -3.74 15.44 -2.12
N ASP A 7 -4.91 16.06 -2.00
CA ASP A 7 -5.26 16.90 -0.84
C ASP A 7 -5.57 16.02 0.39
N PHE A 8 -6.17 14.86 0.16
CA PHE A 8 -6.41 13.87 1.19
C PHE A 8 -5.12 13.29 1.78
N LEU A 9 -4.10 13.07 0.94
CA LEU A 9 -2.82 12.51 1.34
C LEU A 9 -1.85 13.55 1.91
N ASN A 10 -2.02 14.82 1.58
CA ASN A 10 -1.09 15.88 1.99
C ASN A 10 -1.53 16.54 3.31
N HIS A 11 -1.16 15.93 4.42
CA HIS A 11 -1.51 16.42 5.76
C HIS A 11 -0.75 17.68 6.18
N SER A 12 0.52 17.82 5.74
CA SER A 12 1.35 18.97 6.12
C SER A 12 1.12 20.20 5.23
N GLY A 13 0.52 20.03 4.06
CA GLY A 13 0.38 21.07 3.06
C GLY A 13 1.70 21.50 2.40
N SER A 14 2.82 20.83 2.68
CA SER A 14 4.12 21.18 2.14
C SER A 14 4.26 20.83 0.67
N ARG A 15 5.04 21.64 -0.06
CA ARG A 15 5.33 21.38 -1.49
C ARG A 15 6.16 20.10 -1.67
N ALA A 16 7.07 19.81 -0.77
CA ALA A 16 7.90 18.61 -0.81
C ALA A 16 7.04 17.33 -0.64
N GLU A 17 6.11 17.35 0.28
CA GLU A 17 5.16 16.26 0.49
C GLU A 17 4.22 16.09 -0.71
N ALA A 18 3.71 17.18 -1.27
CA ALA A 18 2.88 17.14 -2.47
C ALA A 18 3.61 16.49 -3.65
N THR A 19 4.89 16.79 -3.85
CA THR A 19 5.72 16.16 -4.89
C THR A 19 5.90 14.66 -4.64
N ARG A 20 6.20 14.28 -3.42
CA ARG A 20 6.35 12.88 -3.01
C ARG A 20 5.07 12.08 -3.25
N ILE A 21 3.92 12.63 -2.89
CA ILE A 21 2.61 12.02 -3.12
C ILE A 21 2.35 11.84 -4.61
N ARG A 22 2.60 12.85 -5.44
CA ARG A 22 2.46 12.75 -6.90
C ARG A 22 3.32 11.63 -7.49
N ASN A 23 4.56 11.49 -7.01
CA ASN A 23 5.45 10.44 -7.47
C ASN A 23 4.91 9.05 -7.12
N TYR A 24 4.41 8.85 -5.91
CA TYR A 24 3.78 7.58 -5.52
C TYR A 24 2.52 7.28 -6.33
N LEU A 25 1.64 8.26 -6.50
CA LEU A 25 0.43 8.09 -7.30
C LEU A 25 0.76 7.75 -8.76
N GLY A 26 1.74 8.44 -9.34
CA GLY A 26 2.23 8.14 -10.69
C GLY A 26 2.77 6.72 -10.82
N SER A 27 3.54 6.25 -9.85
CA SER A 27 4.04 4.88 -9.78
C SER A 27 2.91 3.85 -9.68
N LEU A 28 1.81 4.19 -9.03
CA LEU A 28 0.60 3.37 -8.94
C LEU A 28 -0.35 3.54 -10.14
N ARG A 29 0.13 4.13 -11.22
CA ARG A 29 -0.62 4.30 -12.47
C ARG A 29 -1.78 5.30 -12.43
N PHE A 30 -1.72 6.27 -11.55
CA PHE A 30 -2.62 7.41 -11.60
C PHE A 30 -2.16 8.39 -12.68
N THR A 31 -3.08 8.80 -13.54
CA THR A 31 -2.85 9.89 -14.48
C THR A 31 -2.98 11.25 -13.77
N THR A 32 -2.43 12.29 -14.37
CA THR A 32 -2.57 13.66 -13.83
C THR A 32 -4.04 14.07 -13.68
N LEU A 33 -4.89 13.69 -14.61
CA LEU A 33 -6.33 13.97 -14.54
C LEU A 33 -6.99 13.21 -13.36
N GLU A 34 -6.65 11.94 -13.16
CA GLU A 34 -7.17 11.16 -12.04
C GLU A 34 -6.75 11.75 -10.69
N MET A 35 -5.52 12.26 -10.58
CA MET A 35 -5.05 12.95 -9.37
C MET A 35 -5.81 14.23 -9.03
N GLU A 36 -6.45 14.84 -10.03
CA GLU A 36 -7.26 16.05 -9.85
C GLU A 36 -8.75 15.75 -9.61
N HIS A 37 -9.19 14.51 -9.85
CA HIS A 37 -10.56 14.10 -9.61
C HIS A 37 -10.87 13.97 -8.13
N PRO A 38 -12.12 14.24 -7.70
CA PRO A 38 -12.57 13.90 -6.36
C PRO A 38 -12.48 12.39 -6.09
N ILE A 39 -12.08 12.01 -4.88
CA ILE A 39 -11.98 10.59 -4.47
C ILE A 39 -13.30 9.84 -4.71
N SER A 40 -14.42 10.50 -4.51
CA SER A 40 -15.74 9.92 -4.72
C SER A 40 -16.00 9.43 -6.15
N GLN A 41 -15.27 9.95 -7.13
CA GLN A 41 -15.39 9.58 -8.56
C GLN A 41 -14.40 8.49 -9.00
N LEU A 42 -13.51 8.06 -8.12
CA LEU A 42 -12.54 7.02 -8.41
C LEU A 42 -13.16 5.62 -8.37
N SER A 43 -12.59 4.69 -9.13
CA SER A 43 -12.94 3.27 -9.05
C SER A 43 -12.57 2.68 -7.69
N GLY A 44 -13.14 1.52 -7.35
CA GLY A 44 -12.80 0.81 -6.11
C GLY A 44 -11.31 0.49 -5.98
N GLY A 45 -10.66 0.07 -7.08
CA GLY A 45 -9.23 -0.20 -7.10
C GLY A 45 -8.37 1.06 -6.92
N GLN A 46 -8.77 2.18 -7.50
CA GLN A 46 -8.11 3.47 -7.30
C GLN A 46 -8.27 3.97 -5.86
N LYS A 47 -9.46 3.85 -5.27
CA LYS A 47 -9.69 4.17 -3.85
C LYS A 47 -8.82 3.32 -2.93
N ALA A 48 -8.68 2.02 -3.21
CA ALA A 48 -7.81 1.14 -2.44
C ALA A 48 -6.35 1.60 -2.45
N LYS A 49 -5.83 2.05 -3.59
CA LYS A 49 -4.48 2.63 -3.70
C LYS A 49 -4.32 3.90 -2.87
N ILE A 50 -5.32 4.78 -2.88
CA ILE A 50 -5.30 6.01 -2.07
C ILE A 50 -5.26 5.69 -0.58
N PHE A 51 -6.11 4.79 -0.10
CA PHE A 51 -6.13 4.37 1.29
C PHE A 51 -4.83 3.68 1.71
N PHE A 52 -4.25 2.88 0.84
CA PHE A 52 -2.96 2.24 1.06
C PHE A 52 -1.84 3.28 1.26
N LEU A 53 -1.75 4.28 0.37
CA LEU A 53 -0.78 5.36 0.52
C LEU A 53 -1.04 6.21 1.75
N HIS A 54 -2.28 6.50 2.08
CA HIS A 54 -2.65 7.21 3.29
C HIS A 54 -2.12 6.49 4.54
N MET A 55 -2.33 5.20 4.61
CA MET A 55 -1.83 4.35 5.69
C MET A 55 -0.30 4.40 5.83
N ILE A 56 0.44 4.37 4.72
CA ILE A 56 1.90 4.47 4.70
C ILE A 56 2.38 5.85 5.12
N LEU A 57 1.71 6.91 4.68
CA LEU A 57 2.10 8.30 4.95
C LEU A 57 1.73 8.77 6.36
N GLU A 58 0.84 8.09 7.06
CA GLU A 58 0.45 8.40 8.44
C GLU A 58 1.50 8.08 9.52
N GLU A 59 2.70 7.66 9.13
CA GLU A 59 3.80 7.33 10.04
C GLU A 59 3.45 6.27 11.10
N SER A 60 2.60 5.32 10.73
CA SER A 60 2.26 4.18 11.59
C SER A 60 3.49 3.34 11.90
N ASN A 61 3.59 2.83 13.13
CA ASN A 61 4.68 1.96 13.55
C ASN A 61 4.46 0.49 13.16
N VAL A 62 3.19 0.10 13.03
CA VAL A 62 2.78 -1.28 12.73
C VAL A 62 1.67 -1.25 11.70
N LEU A 63 1.78 -2.08 10.68
CA LEU A 63 0.75 -2.32 9.68
C LEU A 63 0.17 -3.72 9.83
N LEU A 64 -1.15 -3.81 9.87
CA LEU A 64 -1.89 -5.05 9.81
C LEU A 64 -2.58 -5.15 8.45
N LEU A 65 -2.16 -6.10 7.63
CA LEU A 65 -2.57 -6.20 6.24
C LEU A 65 -3.23 -7.56 5.97
N ASP A 66 -4.40 -7.51 5.36
CA ASP A 66 -5.12 -8.71 4.90
C ASP A 66 -5.16 -8.70 3.38
N GLU A 67 -4.45 -9.65 2.76
CA GLU A 67 -4.31 -9.80 1.31
C GLU A 67 -3.94 -8.47 0.61
N PRO A 68 -2.82 -7.82 0.99
CA PRO A 68 -2.52 -6.44 0.59
C PRO A 68 -2.34 -6.23 -0.90
N THR A 69 -2.09 -7.27 -1.69
CA THR A 69 -1.92 -7.18 -3.14
C THR A 69 -3.16 -7.57 -3.94
N ARG A 70 -4.20 -8.06 -3.28
CA ARG A 70 -5.38 -8.67 -3.93
C ARG A 70 -6.18 -7.70 -4.81
N ASN A 71 -6.32 -6.44 -4.40
CA ASN A 71 -7.16 -5.46 -5.08
C ASN A 71 -6.39 -4.61 -6.09
N PHE A 72 -5.15 -4.97 -6.40
CA PHE A 72 -4.31 -4.22 -7.30
C PHE A 72 -4.09 -4.97 -8.62
N SER A 73 -3.95 -4.20 -9.70
CA SER A 73 -3.60 -4.79 -10.99
C SER A 73 -2.20 -5.44 -10.94
N PRO A 74 -1.90 -6.41 -11.80
CA PRO A 74 -0.55 -6.99 -11.88
C PRO A 74 0.55 -5.96 -12.10
N LEU A 75 0.23 -4.85 -12.78
CA LEU A 75 1.18 -3.76 -13.04
C LEU A 75 1.49 -2.92 -11.79
N SER A 76 0.58 -2.88 -10.83
CA SER A 76 0.77 -2.15 -9.57
C SER A 76 1.44 -3.01 -8.49
N GLY A 77 1.39 -4.32 -8.61
CA GLY A 77 1.94 -5.26 -7.63
C GLY A 77 3.40 -5.00 -7.27
N PRO A 78 4.33 -4.85 -8.24
CA PRO A 78 5.74 -4.57 -7.96
C PRO A 78 5.94 -3.30 -7.15
N VAL A 79 5.22 -2.23 -7.46
CA VAL A 79 5.32 -0.94 -6.76
C VAL A 79 4.86 -1.08 -5.31
N ILE A 80 3.77 -1.78 -5.07
CA ILE A 80 3.24 -2.03 -3.72
C ILE A 80 4.23 -2.84 -2.89
N ARG A 81 4.81 -3.88 -3.46
CA ARG A 81 5.82 -4.69 -2.78
C ARG A 81 7.07 -3.86 -2.44
N GLU A 82 7.52 -3.00 -3.35
CA GLU A 82 8.63 -2.08 -3.11
C GLU A 82 8.33 -1.11 -1.96
N ILE A 83 7.16 -0.48 -1.97
CA ILE A 83 6.74 0.45 -0.91
C ILE A 83 6.70 -0.27 0.45
N LEU A 84 6.11 -1.46 0.51
CA LEU A 84 6.03 -2.24 1.75
C LEU A 84 7.39 -2.76 2.21
N SER A 85 8.26 -3.15 1.30
CA SER A 85 9.63 -3.58 1.63
C SER A 85 10.45 -2.44 2.24
N ALA A 86 10.18 -1.21 1.83
CA ALA A 86 10.84 -0.01 2.35
C ALA A 86 10.21 0.54 3.63
N PHE A 87 9.09 -0.03 4.08
CA PHE A 87 8.43 0.42 5.31
C PHE A 87 9.30 0.18 6.53
N GLY A 88 9.53 1.24 7.32
CA GLY A 88 10.46 1.22 8.46
C GLY A 88 9.90 0.66 9.76
N GLY A 89 8.62 0.29 9.80
CA GLY A 89 7.95 -0.30 10.95
C GLY A 89 7.74 -1.81 10.83
N ALA A 90 6.95 -2.38 11.71
CA ALA A 90 6.56 -3.77 11.66
C ALA A 90 5.36 -3.99 10.74
N ILE A 91 5.37 -5.07 9.98
CA ILE A 91 4.24 -5.51 9.16
C ILE A 91 3.82 -6.91 9.61
N LEU A 92 2.55 -7.06 9.94
CA LEU A 92 1.92 -8.36 10.10
C LEU A 92 0.87 -8.51 9.01
N SER A 93 1.03 -9.51 8.16
CA SER A 93 0.12 -9.69 7.03
C SER A 93 -0.31 -11.14 6.84
N VAL A 94 -1.50 -11.31 6.28
CA VAL A 94 -1.99 -12.57 5.75
C VAL A 94 -2.00 -12.46 4.24
N SER A 95 -1.38 -13.39 3.54
CA SER A 95 -1.33 -13.39 2.07
C SER A 95 -1.14 -14.79 1.50
N HIS A 96 -1.71 -15.02 0.32
CA HIS A 96 -1.47 -16.19 -0.53
C HIS A 96 -0.62 -15.82 -1.76
N ASP A 97 -0.24 -14.55 -1.90
CA ASP A 97 0.61 -14.06 -2.98
C ASP A 97 2.06 -14.42 -2.70
N ARG A 98 2.57 -15.34 -3.50
CA ARG A 98 3.91 -15.88 -3.36
C ARG A 98 5.00 -14.83 -3.51
N LEU A 99 4.87 -13.94 -4.48
CA LEU A 99 5.83 -12.85 -4.70
C LEU A 99 5.84 -11.88 -3.52
N TYR A 100 4.67 -11.55 -2.99
CA TYR A 100 4.57 -10.72 -1.79
C TYR A 100 5.28 -11.37 -0.60
N LEU A 101 5.03 -12.65 -0.36
CA LEU A 101 5.66 -13.38 0.75
C LEU A 101 7.19 -13.43 0.59
N GLU A 102 7.69 -13.65 -0.60
CA GLU A 102 9.13 -13.76 -0.87
C GLU A 102 9.84 -12.40 -0.85
N GLU A 103 9.25 -11.35 -1.39
CA GLU A 103 9.89 -10.05 -1.54
C GLU A 103 9.74 -9.15 -0.30
N VAL A 104 8.59 -9.20 0.37
CA VAL A 104 8.27 -8.28 1.48
C VAL A 104 8.49 -8.91 2.85
N CYS A 105 8.09 -10.17 3.02
CA CYS A 105 8.11 -10.79 4.33
C CYS A 105 9.50 -11.29 4.72
N GLN A 106 9.87 -11.08 5.99
CA GLN A 106 11.12 -11.59 6.57
C GLN A 106 10.93 -12.96 7.22
N THR A 107 9.75 -13.23 7.74
CA THR A 107 9.40 -14.50 8.38
C THR A 107 8.00 -14.91 7.96
N ILE A 108 7.83 -16.17 7.61
CA ILE A 108 6.55 -16.72 7.18
C ILE A 108 6.14 -17.84 8.14
N TYR A 109 4.90 -17.77 8.60
CA TYR A 109 4.25 -18.78 9.40
C TYR A 109 3.09 -19.40 8.63
N ALA A 110 2.95 -20.70 8.68
CA ALA A 110 1.74 -21.38 8.24
C ALA A 110 0.78 -21.53 9.42
N LEU A 111 -0.49 -21.22 9.20
CA LEU A 111 -1.54 -21.52 10.15
C LEU A 111 -2.05 -22.94 9.88
N THR A 112 -1.82 -23.83 10.82
CA THR A 112 -2.19 -25.26 10.75
C THR A 112 -3.20 -25.60 11.84
N PRO A 113 -3.86 -26.78 11.79
CA PRO A 113 -4.71 -27.25 12.88
C PRO A 113 -3.99 -27.35 14.23
N GLN A 114 -2.65 -27.45 14.23
CA GLN A 114 -1.81 -27.51 15.42
C GLN A 114 -1.34 -26.13 15.89
N GLY A 115 -1.64 -25.06 15.14
CA GLY A 115 -1.26 -23.70 15.46
C GLY A 115 -0.38 -23.06 14.39
N LEU A 116 0.42 -22.07 14.78
CA LEU A 116 1.34 -21.38 13.90
C LEU A 116 2.68 -22.09 13.84
N GLU A 117 3.09 -22.45 12.64
CA GLU A 117 4.37 -23.11 12.37
C GLU A 117 5.23 -22.20 11.49
N ARG A 118 6.46 -21.91 11.93
CA ARG A 118 7.40 -21.14 11.12
C ARG A 118 7.90 -21.99 9.96
N VAL A 119 7.57 -21.57 8.72
CA VAL A 119 7.93 -22.31 7.51
C VAL A 119 9.11 -21.69 6.78
N TRP A 120 9.39 -20.41 7.02
CA TRP A 120 10.50 -19.72 6.35
C TRP A 120 10.96 -18.49 7.14
N HIS A 121 12.27 -18.19 7.06
CA HIS A 121 12.89 -16.98 7.61
C HIS A 121 14.05 -16.55 6.71
N LYS A 122 14.09 -15.26 6.39
CA LYS A 122 15.10 -14.64 5.54
C LYS A 122 16.44 -14.47 6.28
#